data_d894ef4ad06e8e56da7d1b9c6c081fc2
#
_entry.id   d894ef4ad06e8e56da7d1b9c6c081fc2
#
_cell.length_a   1.000
_cell.length_b   1.000
_cell.length_c   1.000
_cell.angle_alpha   90.00
_cell.angle_beta   90.00
_cell.angle_gamma   90.00
#
_symmetry.space_group_name_H-M   'P 1'
#
loop_
_entity.id
_entity.type
_entity.pdbx_description
1 polymer ?
#
loop_
_entity_poly.entity_id
_entity_poly.type
_entity_poly.pdbx_seq_one_letter_code
_entity_poly.pdbx_strand_id
1 'polypeptide(L)'
;MSANQLEANQKRPLNDIFISTFHDKMSFNEFLTLNVSDEFKRIQLNKREVYAPSSKLKAIHRFINKTIFEYADYNRDVVYSYRKGVSTRDAIEKHSASNYFFQTDISNFYNNVRLENIYKSLRCQLNNTPVLDIENYIDNIVNLVVVDDQLPTGFGTSPLLSNICLFDFDNALLKYCKDNFLIYTRYSDDIIISGSDDGFEVEIENVVSNYLNHFVNEKIKINRAKTKFHKKGHSFKLLGFSILPNGIVTIPSSDKKEVESLIYFYLTDNEKFEDLFKNISSNNKIENSEGKPIRELAISSLSGKLISFNAMDKDYISKLRKKYGNTIIDMFIRKAVK
;
A
#
# COMPACT_ATOMS: atom_id res chain seq x y z
N MET A 1 2.47 -15.36 -15.30
CA MET A 1 2.60 -14.96 -16.73
C MET A 1 3.70 -13.92 -16.79
N SER A 2 4.79 -14.22 -17.48
CA SER A 2 5.93 -13.33 -17.67
C SER A 2 5.45 -11.98 -18.24
N ALA A 3 5.94 -10.88 -17.67
CA ALA A 3 5.81 -9.58 -18.30
C ALA A 3 6.37 -9.71 -19.71
N ASN A 4 5.54 -9.41 -20.72
CA ASN A 4 6.00 -9.38 -22.11
C ASN A 4 7.17 -8.39 -22.15
N GLN A 5 8.38 -8.89 -22.44
CA GLN A 5 9.50 -8.04 -22.82
C GLN A 5 9.04 -7.30 -24.08
N LEU A 6 8.89 -5.99 -23.99
CA LEU A 6 8.62 -5.15 -25.14
C LEU A 6 9.82 -5.29 -26.09
N GLU A 7 9.56 -5.70 -27.34
CA GLU A 7 10.61 -5.72 -28.36
C GLU A 7 11.21 -4.32 -28.51
N ALA A 8 12.51 -4.22 -28.74
CA ALA A 8 13.22 -2.94 -28.84
C ALA A 8 12.56 -1.95 -29.84
N ASN A 9 11.93 -2.50 -30.88
CA ASN A 9 11.20 -1.73 -31.90
C ASN A 9 9.88 -1.08 -31.41
N GLN A 10 9.44 -1.39 -30.18
CA GLN A 10 8.22 -0.81 -29.58
C GLN A 10 8.54 0.31 -28.59
N LYS A 11 9.82 0.49 -28.23
CA LYS A 11 10.24 1.57 -27.33
C LYS A 11 10.34 2.89 -28.09
N ARG A 12 9.99 3.98 -27.39
CA ARG A 12 10.01 5.35 -27.93
C ARG A 12 10.84 6.26 -27.04
N PRO A 13 11.45 7.34 -27.59
CA PRO A 13 12.09 8.37 -26.76
C PRO A 13 11.14 8.95 -25.73
N LEU A 14 11.66 9.27 -24.52
CA LEU A 14 10.85 9.83 -23.42
C LEU A 14 10.16 11.13 -23.84
N ASN A 15 10.86 11.97 -24.59
CA ASN A 15 10.31 13.24 -25.12
C ASN A 15 9.03 13.02 -25.95
N ASP A 16 9.04 12.02 -26.85
CA ASP A 16 7.90 11.74 -27.74
C ASP A 16 6.69 11.23 -26.95
N ILE A 17 6.94 10.37 -25.93
CA ILE A 17 5.90 9.89 -25.03
C ILE A 17 5.35 11.04 -24.19
N PHE A 18 6.22 11.94 -23.72
CA PHE A 18 5.84 13.08 -22.92
C PHE A 18 4.95 14.04 -23.73
N ILE A 19 5.37 14.44 -24.93
CA ILE A 19 4.60 15.33 -25.83
C ILE A 19 3.23 14.69 -26.13
N SER A 20 3.18 13.39 -26.43
CA SER A 20 1.92 12.70 -26.71
C SER A 20 0.99 12.60 -25.49
N THR A 21 1.51 12.76 -24.27
CA THR A 21 0.73 12.70 -23.02
C THR A 21 0.23 14.07 -22.58
N PHE A 22 1.10 15.06 -22.62
CA PHE A 22 0.80 16.40 -22.09
C PHE A 22 0.34 17.38 -23.18
N HIS A 23 0.63 17.11 -24.46
CA HIS A 23 0.39 18.02 -25.56
C HIS A 23 0.97 19.43 -25.23
N ASP A 24 0.18 20.48 -25.38
CA ASP A 24 0.60 21.87 -25.10
C ASP A 24 0.46 22.29 -23.62
N LYS A 25 0.02 21.36 -22.73
CA LYS A 25 -0.23 21.68 -21.30
C LYS A 25 1.06 21.81 -20.48
N MET A 26 2.14 21.24 -20.94
CA MET A 26 3.46 21.27 -20.29
C MET A 26 4.54 20.97 -21.34
N SER A 27 5.62 21.73 -21.36
CA SER A 27 6.76 21.46 -22.24
C SER A 27 7.69 20.39 -21.62
N PHE A 28 8.40 19.66 -22.48
CA PHE A 28 9.37 18.68 -22.00
C PHE A 28 10.55 19.35 -21.26
N ASN A 29 10.94 20.55 -21.71
CA ASN A 29 11.97 21.32 -21.00
C ASN A 29 11.53 21.70 -19.58
N GLU A 30 10.27 22.08 -19.39
CA GLU A 30 9.70 22.35 -18.07
C GLU A 30 9.73 21.11 -17.15
N PHE A 31 9.45 19.93 -17.69
CA PHE A 31 9.59 18.68 -16.97
C PHE A 31 11.05 18.41 -16.52
N LEU A 32 12.03 18.68 -17.38
CA LEU A 32 13.44 18.46 -17.09
C LEU A 32 14.04 19.44 -16.08
N THR A 33 13.54 20.68 -16.07
CA THR A 33 14.09 21.78 -15.24
C THR A 33 13.27 22.08 -13.99
N LEU A 34 12.22 21.29 -13.72
CA LEU A 34 11.33 21.52 -12.59
C LEU A 34 12.08 21.38 -11.26
N ASN A 35 12.04 22.42 -10.44
CA ASN A 35 12.49 22.33 -9.06
C ASN A 35 11.38 21.72 -8.18
N VAL A 36 11.58 20.51 -7.72
CA VAL A 36 10.56 19.79 -6.93
C VAL A 36 10.21 20.52 -5.63
N SER A 37 11.16 21.27 -5.05
CA SER A 37 10.96 21.98 -3.77
C SER A 37 9.89 23.07 -3.85
N ASP A 38 9.61 23.61 -5.03
CA ASP A 38 8.58 24.62 -5.26
C ASP A 38 7.19 24.00 -5.48
N GLU A 39 7.12 22.68 -5.60
CA GLU A 39 5.94 21.97 -6.07
C GLU A 39 5.28 21.11 -4.98
N PHE A 40 5.65 21.26 -3.73
CA PHE A 40 4.97 20.60 -2.62
C PHE A 40 4.92 21.47 -1.37
N LYS A 41 4.00 21.13 -0.47
CA LYS A 41 3.93 21.69 0.89
C LYS A 41 4.18 20.59 1.90
N ARG A 42 4.92 20.89 2.97
CA ARG A 42 5.06 20.00 4.12
C ARG A 42 3.88 20.21 5.06
N ILE A 43 3.21 19.13 5.41
CA ILE A 43 2.04 19.11 6.29
C ILE A 43 2.32 18.15 7.43
N GLN A 44 2.10 18.59 8.67
CA GLN A 44 2.20 17.72 9.82
C GLN A 44 0.86 17.03 10.07
N LEU A 45 0.80 15.71 9.93
CA LEU A 45 -0.38 14.90 10.23
C LEU A 45 -0.06 13.91 11.36
N ASN A 46 -0.69 14.07 12.52
CA ASN A 46 -0.56 13.12 13.64
C ASN A 46 0.88 12.64 13.91
N LYS A 47 1.83 13.52 14.13
CA LYS A 47 3.26 13.24 14.36
C LYS A 47 4.03 12.70 13.15
N ARG A 48 3.46 12.69 11.95
CA ARG A 48 4.16 12.34 10.71
C ARG A 48 4.19 13.55 9.78
N GLU A 49 5.36 13.82 9.21
CA GLU A 49 5.47 14.77 8.13
C GLU A 49 4.99 14.11 6.83
N VAL A 50 4.14 14.81 6.09
CA VAL A 50 3.56 14.39 4.82
C VAL A 50 3.78 15.48 3.79
N TYR A 51 4.21 15.11 2.61
CA TYR A 51 4.46 16.01 1.50
C TYR A 51 3.23 16.06 0.59
N ALA A 52 2.59 17.22 0.49
CA ALA A 52 1.41 17.44 -0.34
C ALA A 52 1.82 18.05 -1.69
N PRO A 53 1.96 17.25 -2.76
CA PRO A 53 2.38 17.76 -4.07
C PRO A 53 1.32 18.64 -4.71
N SER A 54 1.76 19.64 -5.50
CA SER A 54 0.92 20.50 -6.34
C SER A 54 0.17 19.67 -7.40
N SER A 55 -0.81 20.27 -8.03
CA SER A 55 -1.53 19.64 -9.16
C SER A 55 -0.60 19.31 -10.31
N LYS A 56 0.41 20.14 -10.55
CA LYS A 56 1.43 19.97 -11.59
C LYS A 56 2.31 18.75 -11.27
N LEU A 57 2.89 18.70 -10.07
CA LEU A 57 3.72 17.57 -9.65
C LEU A 57 2.92 16.25 -9.59
N LYS A 58 1.64 16.29 -9.17
CA LYS A 58 0.75 15.12 -9.25
C LYS A 58 0.56 14.61 -10.68
N ALA A 59 0.46 15.50 -11.66
CA ALA A 59 0.36 15.10 -13.07
C ALA A 59 1.65 14.43 -13.55
N ILE A 60 2.81 14.99 -13.20
CA ILE A 60 4.14 14.43 -13.48
C ILE A 60 4.31 13.06 -12.80
N HIS A 61 3.99 12.93 -11.51
CA HIS A 61 4.05 11.64 -10.80
C HIS A 61 3.16 10.58 -11.44
N ARG A 62 1.97 10.97 -11.93
CA ARG A 62 1.08 10.05 -12.65
C ARG A 62 1.69 9.60 -13.98
N PHE A 63 2.34 10.51 -14.69
CA PHE A 63 3.07 10.20 -15.92
C PHE A 63 4.22 9.23 -15.65
N ILE A 64 5.10 9.53 -14.69
CA ILE A 64 6.23 8.67 -14.29
C ILE A 64 5.73 7.25 -13.91
N ASN A 65 4.69 7.17 -13.07
CA ASN A 65 4.13 5.89 -12.68
C ASN A 65 3.63 5.08 -13.89
N LYS A 66 2.82 5.69 -14.75
CA LYS A 66 2.19 4.99 -15.88
C LYS A 66 3.16 4.62 -17.00
N THR A 67 4.20 5.43 -17.20
CA THR A 67 5.12 5.28 -18.33
C THR A 67 6.38 4.53 -17.93
N ILE A 68 6.79 4.61 -16.66
CA ILE A 68 8.08 4.08 -16.22
C ILE A 68 7.87 3.02 -15.13
N PHE A 69 7.34 3.38 -13.95
CA PHE A 69 7.35 2.50 -12.77
C PHE A 69 6.38 1.33 -12.85
N GLU A 70 5.26 1.41 -13.59
CA GLU A 70 4.36 0.27 -13.82
C GLU A 70 5.03 -0.85 -14.64
N TYR A 71 6.10 -0.52 -15.39
CA TYR A 71 6.89 -1.47 -16.19
C TYR A 71 8.16 -1.95 -15.49
N ALA A 72 8.54 -1.34 -14.38
CA ALA A 72 9.72 -1.72 -13.62
C ALA A 72 9.59 -3.12 -13.03
N ASP A 73 10.72 -3.77 -12.84
CA ASP A 73 10.78 -5.08 -12.22
C ASP A 73 10.69 -4.97 -10.69
N TYR A 74 9.81 -5.74 -10.10
CA TYR A 74 9.70 -6.05 -8.68
C TYR A 74 9.09 -7.45 -8.52
N ASN A 75 9.29 -8.10 -7.39
CA ASN A 75 8.87 -9.48 -7.19
C ASN A 75 7.34 -9.60 -7.08
N ARG A 76 6.68 -9.92 -8.21
CA ARG A 76 5.22 -10.03 -8.29
C ARG A 76 4.64 -11.27 -7.62
N ASP A 77 5.47 -12.24 -7.23
CA ASP A 77 5.02 -13.47 -6.57
C ASP A 77 4.71 -13.21 -5.09
N VAL A 78 5.42 -12.26 -4.47
CA VAL A 78 5.31 -11.96 -3.04
C VAL A 78 4.76 -10.59 -2.71
N VAL A 79 4.87 -9.61 -3.63
CA VAL A 79 4.40 -8.23 -3.41
C VAL A 79 2.95 -8.07 -3.84
N TYR A 80 2.08 -7.70 -2.91
CA TYR A 80 0.64 -7.52 -3.14
C TYR A 80 0.16 -6.07 -3.05
N SER A 81 0.99 -5.15 -2.56
CA SER A 81 0.66 -3.72 -2.48
C SER A 81 0.86 -2.99 -3.81
N TYR A 82 0.04 -1.95 -4.05
CA TYR A 82 0.16 -1.01 -5.16
C TYR A 82 0.09 -1.67 -6.56
N ARG A 83 -0.61 -2.76 -6.67
CA ARG A 83 -0.79 -3.55 -7.90
C ARG A 83 -2.25 -3.59 -8.31
N LYS A 84 -2.50 -3.50 -9.62
CA LYS A 84 -3.82 -3.71 -10.20
C LYS A 84 -4.17 -5.22 -10.21
N GLY A 85 -5.42 -5.52 -9.89
CA GLY A 85 -5.96 -6.89 -9.99
C GLY A 85 -5.59 -7.83 -8.84
N VAL A 86 -4.90 -7.35 -7.81
CA VAL A 86 -4.62 -8.10 -6.57
C VAL A 86 -5.04 -7.28 -5.35
N SER A 87 -5.41 -7.95 -4.29
CA SER A 87 -5.92 -7.36 -3.06
C SER A 87 -5.12 -7.80 -1.84
N THR A 88 -5.31 -7.12 -0.72
CA THR A 88 -4.79 -7.55 0.59
C THR A 88 -5.28 -8.95 0.97
N ARG A 89 -6.52 -9.30 0.57
CA ARG A 89 -7.08 -10.62 0.79
C ARG A 89 -6.28 -11.71 0.09
N ASP A 90 -5.86 -11.49 -1.17
CA ASP A 90 -5.08 -12.45 -1.94
C ASP A 90 -3.73 -12.74 -1.27
N ALA A 91 -3.10 -11.72 -0.66
CA ALA A 91 -1.88 -11.90 0.13
C ALA A 91 -2.13 -12.84 1.33
N ILE A 92 -3.20 -12.59 2.09
CA ILE A 92 -3.50 -13.34 3.32
C ILE A 92 -3.96 -14.76 3.01
N GLU A 93 -4.72 -14.98 1.94
CA GLU A 93 -5.19 -16.30 1.52
C GLU A 93 -4.04 -17.26 1.20
N LYS A 94 -2.87 -16.76 0.78
CA LYS A 94 -1.65 -17.59 0.63
C LYS A 94 -1.27 -18.31 1.92
N HIS A 95 -1.51 -17.68 3.06
CA HIS A 95 -1.14 -18.18 4.38
C HIS A 95 -2.23 -19.02 5.09
N SER A 96 -3.42 -19.17 4.48
CA SER A 96 -4.60 -19.80 5.12
C SER A 96 -4.38 -21.25 5.58
N ALA A 97 -3.53 -22.00 4.89
CA ALA A 97 -3.18 -23.39 5.22
C ALA A 97 -2.11 -23.53 6.32
N SER A 98 -1.38 -22.45 6.63
CA SER A 98 -0.29 -22.47 7.61
C SER A 98 -0.81 -22.56 9.05
N ASN A 99 0.06 -23.01 9.95
CA ASN A 99 -0.24 -23.14 11.38
C ASN A 99 0.47 -22.08 12.23
N TYR A 100 1.64 -21.58 11.77
CA TYR A 100 2.47 -20.62 12.47
C TYR A 100 2.75 -19.42 11.57
N PHE A 101 2.75 -18.23 12.15
CA PHE A 101 2.81 -16.96 11.42
C PHE A 101 3.74 -15.99 12.11
N PHE A 102 4.65 -15.43 11.34
CA PHE A 102 5.45 -14.28 11.71
C PHE A 102 4.92 -13.06 10.95
N GLN A 103 4.63 -11.98 11.68
CA GLN A 103 4.25 -10.69 11.14
C GLN A 103 5.16 -9.61 11.68
N THR A 104 5.69 -8.77 10.80
CA THR A 104 6.46 -7.57 11.17
C THR A 104 6.22 -6.46 10.17
N ASP A 105 6.56 -5.21 10.53
CA ASP A 105 6.60 -4.09 9.61
C ASP A 105 8.00 -3.45 9.58
N ILE A 106 8.31 -2.77 8.48
CA ILE A 106 9.55 -2.03 8.31
C ILE A 106 9.39 -0.65 8.96
N SER A 107 10.25 -0.35 9.93
CA SER A 107 10.22 0.93 10.65
C SER A 107 10.56 2.10 9.73
N ASN A 108 9.74 3.17 9.76
CA ASN A 108 9.94 4.38 8.98
C ASN A 108 10.29 4.08 7.51
N PHE A 109 9.53 3.18 6.89
CA PHE A 109 9.83 2.53 5.63
C PHE A 109 10.32 3.51 4.56
N TYR A 110 9.51 4.49 4.16
CA TYR A 110 9.88 5.43 3.11
C TYR A 110 11.10 6.26 3.46
N ASN A 111 11.22 6.70 4.71
CA ASN A 111 12.35 7.50 5.17
C ASN A 111 13.68 6.72 5.18
N ASN A 112 13.62 5.39 5.22
CA ASN A 112 14.79 4.53 5.23
C ASN A 112 15.15 3.95 3.85
N VAL A 113 14.36 4.21 2.81
CA VAL A 113 14.75 3.96 1.41
C VAL A 113 15.54 5.18 0.92
N ARG A 114 16.86 5.05 0.88
CA ARG A 114 17.80 6.14 0.63
C ARG A 114 18.11 6.33 -0.85
N LEU A 115 18.60 7.52 -1.19
CA LEU A 115 18.93 7.95 -2.54
C LEU A 115 19.77 6.92 -3.30
N GLU A 116 20.80 6.35 -2.66
CA GLU A 116 21.69 5.34 -3.25
C GLU A 116 20.90 4.07 -3.67
N ASN A 117 19.96 3.62 -2.82
CA ASN A 117 19.11 2.47 -3.13
C ASN A 117 18.20 2.76 -4.32
N ILE A 118 17.65 3.99 -4.37
CA ILE A 118 16.77 4.43 -5.45
C ILE A 118 17.53 4.42 -6.78
N TYR A 119 18.71 5.04 -6.83
CA TYR A 119 19.55 5.03 -8.04
C TYR A 119 19.92 3.61 -8.50
N LYS A 120 20.42 2.78 -7.56
CA LYS A 120 20.74 1.38 -7.86
C LYS A 120 19.54 0.66 -8.45
N SER A 121 18.39 0.78 -7.81
CA SER A 121 17.18 0.08 -8.23
C SER A 121 16.66 0.56 -9.58
N LEU A 122 16.63 1.85 -9.84
CA LEU A 122 16.18 2.39 -11.12
C LEU A 122 17.07 1.93 -12.27
N ARG A 123 18.40 1.98 -12.10
CA ARG A 123 19.34 1.50 -13.13
C ARG A 123 19.21 0.01 -13.42
N CYS A 124 18.87 -0.81 -12.41
CA CYS A 124 18.76 -2.26 -12.59
C CYS A 124 17.36 -2.71 -13.05
N GLN A 125 16.29 -2.02 -12.66
CA GLN A 125 14.92 -2.55 -12.78
C GLN A 125 14.07 -1.89 -13.87
N LEU A 126 14.61 -0.93 -14.64
CA LEU A 126 13.84 -0.21 -15.68
C LEU A 126 14.00 -0.81 -17.10
N ASN A 127 14.58 -1.99 -17.24
CA ASN A 127 14.85 -2.62 -18.55
C ASN A 127 13.57 -2.83 -19.40
N ASN A 128 12.44 -3.08 -18.77
CA ASN A 128 11.15 -3.36 -19.41
C ASN A 128 10.30 -2.11 -19.68
N THR A 129 10.81 -0.91 -19.39
CA THR A 129 10.08 0.32 -19.68
C THR A 129 9.91 0.53 -21.19
N PRO A 130 8.78 1.11 -21.67
CA PRO A 130 8.60 1.48 -23.07
C PRO A 130 9.43 2.68 -23.51
N VAL A 131 10.26 3.24 -22.61
CA VAL A 131 11.15 4.37 -22.88
C VAL A 131 12.48 3.87 -23.40
N LEU A 132 12.87 4.32 -24.61
CA LEU A 132 14.09 3.89 -25.28
C LEU A 132 15.36 4.40 -24.61
N ASP A 133 15.33 5.67 -24.20
CA ASP A 133 16.45 6.48 -23.71
C ASP A 133 16.36 6.76 -22.19
N ILE A 134 15.75 5.84 -21.43
CA ILE A 134 15.44 6.02 -20.00
C ILE A 134 16.68 6.34 -19.16
N GLU A 135 17.83 5.76 -19.50
CA GLU A 135 19.10 5.96 -18.78
C GLU A 135 19.53 7.43 -18.74
N ASN A 136 19.22 8.19 -19.81
CA ASN A 136 19.57 9.61 -19.90
C ASN A 136 18.75 10.49 -18.94
N TYR A 137 17.65 9.97 -18.39
CA TYR A 137 16.70 10.74 -17.58
C TYR A 137 16.57 10.23 -16.14
N ILE A 138 17.38 9.27 -15.71
CA ILE A 138 17.33 8.75 -14.34
C ILE A 138 17.51 9.88 -13.32
N ASP A 139 18.48 10.76 -13.53
CA ASP A 139 18.73 11.89 -12.62
C ASP A 139 17.53 12.85 -12.54
N ASN A 140 16.92 13.17 -13.69
CA ASN A 140 15.72 14.00 -13.72
C ASN A 140 14.55 13.34 -13.01
N ILE A 141 14.35 12.02 -13.22
CA ILE A 141 13.29 11.26 -12.54
C ILE A 141 13.52 11.26 -11.04
N VAL A 142 14.75 10.97 -10.58
CA VAL A 142 15.10 10.96 -9.17
C VAL A 142 14.83 12.32 -8.53
N ASN A 143 15.24 13.42 -9.18
CA ASN A 143 14.99 14.78 -8.71
C ASN A 143 13.48 15.11 -8.54
N LEU A 144 12.59 14.44 -9.29
CA LEU A 144 11.14 14.66 -9.23
C LEU A 144 10.42 13.77 -8.21
N VAL A 145 11.06 12.68 -7.73
CA VAL A 145 10.40 11.67 -6.88
C VAL A 145 11.03 11.50 -5.49
N VAL A 146 12.15 12.19 -5.24
CA VAL A 146 12.90 12.14 -3.97
C VAL A 146 12.91 13.52 -3.31
N VAL A 147 12.85 13.57 -2.00
CA VAL A 147 13.05 14.76 -1.17
C VAL A 147 13.88 14.37 0.04
N ASP A 148 14.85 15.19 0.42
CA ASP A 148 15.72 14.96 1.58
C ASP A 148 16.40 13.57 1.55
N ASP A 149 16.85 13.14 0.36
CA ASP A 149 17.51 11.84 0.10
C ASP A 149 16.69 10.59 0.46
N GLN A 150 15.37 10.72 0.48
CA GLN A 150 14.45 9.62 0.85
C GLN A 150 13.15 9.66 0.03
N LEU A 151 12.33 8.61 0.15
CA LEU A 151 11.00 8.58 -0.45
C LEU A 151 10.03 9.45 0.35
N PRO A 152 9.40 10.48 -0.28
CA PRO A 152 8.49 11.37 0.44
C PRO A 152 7.14 10.69 0.69
N THR A 153 6.71 10.66 1.96
CA THR A 153 5.34 10.24 2.31
C THR A 153 4.33 11.24 1.73
N GLY A 154 3.44 10.77 0.85
CA GLY A 154 2.43 11.60 0.16
C GLY A 154 2.70 11.82 -1.32
N PHE A 155 3.91 11.55 -1.82
CA PHE A 155 4.16 11.51 -3.26
C PHE A 155 3.51 10.28 -3.90
N GLY A 156 2.85 10.48 -5.04
CA GLY A 156 2.18 9.38 -5.76
C GLY A 156 3.13 8.34 -6.34
N THR A 157 4.42 8.63 -6.40
CA THR A 157 5.48 7.74 -6.91
C THR A 157 6.08 6.84 -5.84
N SER A 158 6.12 7.27 -4.58
CA SER A 158 6.75 6.55 -3.47
C SER A 158 6.25 5.10 -3.30
N PRO A 159 4.94 4.80 -3.46
CA PRO A 159 4.42 3.44 -3.35
C PRO A 159 5.04 2.45 -4.32
N LEU A 160 5.04 2.75 -5.63
CA LEU A 160 5.62 1.86 -6.64
C LEU A 160 7.14 1.81 -6.53
N LEU A 161 7.78 2.96 -6.32
CA LEU A 161 9.24 3.04 -6.20
C LEU A 161 9.75 2.25 -5.00
N SER A 162 9.02 2.21 -3.89
CA SER A 162 9.36 1.38 -2.74
C SER A 162 9.35 -0.12 -3.05
N ASN A 163 8.43 -0.59 -3.91
CA ASN A 163 8.42 -1.98 -4.37
C ASN A 163 9.63 -2.29 -5.25
N ILE A 164 10.00 -1.37 -6.13
CA ILE A 164 11.18 -1.49 -7.01
C ILE A 164 12.46 -1.58 -6.17
N CYS A 165 12.59 -0.73 -5.15
CA CYS A 165 13.77 -0.68 -4.27
C CYS A 165 13.96 -1.94 -3.41
N LEU A 166 12.92 -2.72 -3.19
CA LEU A 166 13.00 -3.96 -2.41
C LEU A 166 13.12 -5.23 -3.28
N PHE A 167 13.35 -5.10 -4.58
CA PHE A 167 13.40 -6.25 -5.49
C PHE A 167 14.40 -7.32 -5.05
N ASP A 168 15.65 -6.96 -4.76
CA ASP A 168 16.70 -7.89 -4.36
C ASP A 168 16.37 -8.55 -3.00
N PHE A 169 15.87 -7.76 -2.05
CA PHE A 169 15.40 -8.26 -0.76
C PHE A 169 14.26 -9.26 -0.91
N ASP A 170 13.24 -8.92 -1.70
CA ASP A 170 12.08 -9.81 -1.90
C ASP A 170 12.49 -11.13 -2.55
N ASN A 171 13.42 -11.09 -3.52
CA ASN A 171 13.92 -12.30 -4.18
C ASN A 171 14.73 -13.19 -3.25
N ALA A 172 15.61 -12.59 -2.44
CA ALA A 172 16.43 -13.32 -1.48
C ALA A 172 15.57 -13.96 -0.38
N LEU A 173 14.61 -13.19 0.17
CA LEU A 173 13.72 -13.69 1.21
C LEU A 173 12.76 -14.77 0.67
N LEU A 174 12.25 -14.60 -0.55
CA LEU A 174 11.43 -15.64 -1.20
C LEU A 174 12.22 -16.93 -1.37
N LYS A 175 13.49 -16.84 -1.80
CA LYS A 175 14.36 -18.01 -1.94
C LYS A 175 14.55 -18.71 -0.60
N TYR A 176 14.93 -17.95 0.45
CA TYR A 176 15.06 -18.49 1.81
C TYR A 176 13.78 -19.20 2.27
N CYS A 177 12.62 -18.56 2.07
CA CYS A 177 11.35 -19.12 2.47
C CYS A 177 11.03 -20.42 1.71
N LYS A 178 11.28 -20.48 0.40
CA LYS A 178 11.08 -21.70 -0.40
C LYS A 178 11.99 -22.85 0.06
N ASP A 179 13.26 -22.57 0.32
CA ASP A 179 14.25 -23.54 0.78
C ASP A 179 13.88 -24.13 2.16
N ASN A 180 13.10 -23.38 2.97
CA ASN A 180 12.64 -23.78 4.29
C ASN A 180 11.13 -24.13 4.35
N PHE A 181 10.48 -24.36 3.22
CA PHE A 181 9.03 -24.70 3.13
C PHE A 181 8.11 -23.66 3.79
N LEU A 182 8.51 -22.39 3.74
CA LEU A 182 7.76 -21.24 4.26
C LEU A 182 7.07 -20.49 3.12
N ILE A 183 5.99 -19.81 3.48
CA ILE A 183 5.26 -18.90 2.60
C ILE A 183 5.60 -17.46 2.99
N TYR A 184 5.96 -16.64 2.02
CA TYR A 184 6.28 -15.23 2.18
C TYR A 184 5.37 -14.36 1.34
N THR A 185 4.81 -13.30 1.94
CA THR A 185 4.15 -12.20 1.24
C THR A 185 4.51 -10.86 1.86
N ARG A 186 4.48 -9.79 1.04
CA ARG A 186 4.70 -8.42 1.49
C ARG A 186 3.57 -7.49 0.99
N TYR A 187 3.09 -6.67 1.90
CA TYR A 187 2.14 -5.60 1.58
C TYR A 187 2.68 -4.26 2.08
N SER A 188 3.30 -3.49 1.18
CA SER A 188 4.05 -2.27 1.52
C SER A 188 5.20 -2.56 2.49
N ASP A 189 5.13 -2.04 3.70
CA ASP A 189 6.03 -2.26 4.82
C ASP A 189 5.72 -3.50 5.66
N ASP A 190 4.52 -4.08 5.53
CA ASP A 190 4.13 -5.29 6.24
C ASP A 190 4.70 -6.55 5.57
N ILE A 191 5.42 -7.35 6.35
CA ILE A 191 6.01 -8.65 5.99
C ILE A 191 5.26 -9.75 6.73
N ILE A 192 4.80 -10.78 6.00
CA ILE A 192 4.17 -11.96 6.56
C ILE A 192 4.93 -13.18 6.07
N ILE A 193 5.34 -14.03 7.03
CA ILE A 193 5.95 -15.34 6.75
C ILE A 193 5.19 -16.38 7.55
N SER A 194 4.90 -17.53 6.95
CA SER A 194 4.17 -18.58 7.64
C SER A 194 4.61 -19.97 7.21
N GLY A 195 4.39 -20.95 8.08
CA GLY A 195 4.75 -22.33 7.85
C GLY A 195 3.83 -23.31 8.59
N SER A 196 4.05 -24.60 8.35
CA SER A 196 3.34 -25.69 9.03
C SER A 196 3.87 -25.94 10.42
N ASP A 197 5.17 -25.73 10.64
CA ASP A 197 5.91 -26.01 11.86
C ASP A 197 6.47 -24.73 12.49
N ASP A 198 6.78 -24.74 13.78
CA ASP A 198 7.26 -23.59 14.57
C ASP A 198 8.79 -23.38 14.51
N GLY A 199 9.54 -24.29 13.93
CA GLY A 199 11.01 -24.26 13.93
C GLY A 199 11.65 -23.00 13.35
N PHE A 200 10.96 -22.25 12.49
CA PHE A 200 11.47 -21.02 11.90
C PHE A 200 11.38 -19.79 12.82
N GLU A 201 10.53 -19.83 13.85
CA GLU A 201 10.24 -18.67 14.72
C GLU A 201 11.49 -18.11 15.40
N VAL A 202 12.45 -18.95 15.72
CA VAL A 202 13.67 -18.55 16.43
C VAL A 202 14.61 -17.69 15.56
N GLU A 203 14.68 -17.97 14.26
CA GLU A 203 15.67 -17.37 13.38
C GLU A 203 15.09 -16.30 12.44
N ILE A 204 13.80 -16.36 12.15
CA ILE A 204 13.20 -15.58 11.06
C ILE A 204 13.35 -14.06 11.24
N GLU A 205 13.27 -13.56 12.47
CA GLU A 205 13.45 -12.14 12.77
C GLU A 205 14.86 -11.67 12.38
N ASN A 206 15.87 -12.49 12.70
CA ASN A 206 17.26 -12.20 12.36
C ASN A 206 17.49 -12.31 10.84
N VAL A 207 16.90 -13.29 10.18
CA VAL A 207 17.01 -13.47 8.73
C VAL A 207 16.43 -12.25 8.02
N VAL A 208 15.21 -11.82 8.37
CA VAL A 208 14.57 -10.64 7.76
C VAL A 208 15.41 -9.38 8.01
N SER A 209 15.89 -9.18 9.24
CA SER A 209 16.72 -8.02 9.60
C SER A 209 18.03 -8.00 8.82
N ASN A 210 18.73 -9.13 8.74
CA ASN A 210 20.00 -9.25 8.03
C ASN A 210 19.82 -9.03 6.52
N TYR A 211 18.73 -9.55 5.93
CA TYR A 211 18.45 -9.36 4.51
C TYR A 211 18.06 -7.91 4.19
N LEU A 212 17.28 -7.24 5.04
CA LEU A 212 17.02 -5.81 4.89
C LEU A 212 18.33 -5.01 4.91
N ASN A 213 19.20 -5.27 5.88
CA ASN A 213 20.47 -4.59 5.99
C ASN A 213 21.39 -4.84 4.78
N HIS A 214 21.44 -6.08 4.30
CA HIS A 214 22.34 -6.46 3.19
C HIS A 214 21.84 -5.98 1.83
N PHE A 215 20.56 -6.16 1.53
CA PHE A 215 20.00 -5.89 0.20
C PHE A 215 19.46 -4.48 0.02
N VAL A 216 19.13 -3.79 1.13
CA VAL A 216 18.62 -2.42 1.07
C VAL A 216 19.67 -1.46 1.64
N ASN A 217 19.77 -1.34 2.96
CA ASN A 217 20.83 -0.56 3.63
C ASN A 217 20.82 -0.82 5.15
N GLU A 218 21.90 -0.43 5.84
CA GLU A 218 22.08 -0.66 7.28
C GLU A 218 21.11 0.12 8.19
N LYS A 219 20.45 1.16 7.69
CA LYS A 219 19.52 2.01 8.47
C LYS A 219 18.12 1.43 8.52
N ILE A 220 17.76 0.58 7.56
CA ILE A 220 16.44 -0.03 7.50
C ILE A 220 16.32 -1.14 8.56
N LYS A 221 15.25 -1.12 9.32
CA LYS A 221 15.03 -2.04 10.44
C LYS A 221 13.58 -2.47 10.52
N ILE A 222 13.34 -3.68 11.02
CA ILE A 222 12.00 -4.11 11.39
C ILE A 222 11.53 -3.38 12.65
N ASN A 223 10.24 -3.26 12.81
CA ASN A 223 9.61 -2.68 13.99
C ASN A 223 9.32 -3.78 15.03
N ARG A 224 10.27 -4.02 15.93
CA ARG A 224 10.14 -5.06 16.95
C ARG A 224 8.90 -4.90 17.84
N ALA A 225 8.45 -3.67 18.09
CA ALA A 225 7.24 -3.42 18.88
C ALA A 225 5.95 -3.91 18.19
N LYS A 226 5.96 -4.02 16.87
CA LYS A 226 4.87 -4.54 16.07
C LYS A 226 5.09 -5.98 15.58
N THR A 227 6.28 -6.53 15.76
CA THR A 227 6.58 -7.92 15.42
C THR A 227 5.75 -8.85 16.29
N LYS A 228 5.09 -9.82 15.65
CA LYS A 228 4.19 -10.77 16.31
C LYS A 228 4.37 -12.17 15.72
N PHE A 229 4.27 -13.13 16.61
CA PHE A 229 4.11 -14.53 16.26
C PHE A 229 2.67 -14.98 16.60
N HIS A 230 2.06 -15.70 15.68
CA HIS A 230 0.72 -16.25 15.87
C HIS A 230 0.72 -17.74 15.56
N LYS A 231 -0.03 -18.49 16.37
CA LYS A 231 -0.31 -19.90 16.16
C LYS A 231 -1.78 -20.08 15.82
N LYS A 232 -2.07 -20.94 14.85
CA LYS A 232 -3.45 -21.35 14.53
C LYS A 232 -4.09 -22.04 15.72
N GLY A 233 -5.33 -21.73 15.99
CA GLY A 233 -6.07 -22.22 17.18
C GLY A 233 -6.91 -21.12 17.82
N HIS A 234 -6.48 -19.88 17.68
CA HIS A 234 -7.24 -18.69 18.05
C HIS A 234 -7.37 -17.73 16.86
N SER A 235 -8.41 -16.90 16.86
CA SER A 235 -8.55 -15.85 15.84
C SER A 235 -7.52 -14.76 16.07
N PHE A 236 -6.80 -14.35 15.03
CA PHE A 236 -5.85 -13.24 15.08
C PHE A 236 -6.01 -12.34 13.83
N LYS A 237 -5.47 -11.12 13.90
CA LYS A 237 -5.57 -10.15 12.81
C LYS A 237 -4.28 -10.09 12.00
N LEU A 238 -4.42 -10.16 10.66
CA LEU A 238 -3.37 -9.86 9.68
C LEU A 238 -3.89 -8.85 8.66
N LEU A 239 -3.16 -7.75 8.45
CA LEU A 239 -3.48 -6.72 7.44
C LEU A 239 -4.96 -6.28 7.45
N GLY A 240 -5.57 -6.17 8.63
CA GLY A 240 -6.96 -5.77 8.78
C GLY A 240 -8.00 -6.89 8.64
N PHE A 241 -7.59 -8.11 8.28
CA PHE A 241 -8.44 -9.30 8.29
C PHE A 241 -8.29 -10.11 9.58
N SER A 242 -9.26 -10.96 9.85
CA SER A 242 -9.19 -11.98 10.87
C SER A 242 -9.00 -13.35 10.23
N ILE A 243 -8.01 -14.10 10.68
CA ILE A 243 -7.86 -15.53 10.36
C ILE A 243 -8.51 -16.31 11.51
N LEU A 244 -9.51 -17.12 11.17
CA LEU A 244 -10.21 -17.97 12.12
C LEU A 244 -9.41 -19.27 12.38
N PRO A 245 -9.72 -20.02 13.50
CA PRO A 245 -9.04 -21.28 13.80
C PRO A 245 -9.11 -22.32 12.68
N ASN A 246 -10.15 -22.29 11.84
CA ASN A 246 -10.32 -23.16 10.67
C ASN A 246 -9.62 -22.65 9.40
N GLY A 247 -8.86 -21.53 9.50
CA GLY A 247 -8.14 -20.91 8.36
C GLY A 247 -9.00 -19.97 7.49
N ILE A 248 -10.26 -19.77 7.81
CA ILE A 248 -11.12 -18.85 7.04
C ILE A 248 -10.66 -17.41 7.28
N VAL A 249 -10.41 -16.69 6.18
CA VAL A 249 -10.08 -15.26 6.17
C VAL A 249 -11.39 -14.45 6.10
N THR A 250 -11.62 -13.58 7.07
CA THR A 250 -12.85 -12.78 7.18
C THR A 250 -12.59 -11.41 7.78
N ILE A 251 -13.57 -10.52 7.69
CA ILE A 251 -13.55 -9.23 8.40
C ILE A 251 -13.64 -9.49 9.91
N PRO A 252 -12.86 -8.81 10.76
CA PRO A 252 -12.93 -8.97 12.20
C PRO A 252 -14.34 -8.76 12.75
N SER A 253 -14.74 -9.60 13.71
CA SER A 253 -16.10 -9.54 14.28
C SER A 253 -16.38 -8.22 15.01
N SER A 254 -15.36 -7.59 15.62
CA SER A 254 -15.45 -6.23 16.18
C SER A 254 -15.89 -5.22 15.14
N ASP A 255 -15.24 -5.26 13.97
CA ASP A 255 -15.44 -4.31 12.90
C ASP A 255 -16.80 -4.51 12.21
N LYS A 256 -17.25 -5.79 12.09
CA LYS A 256 -18.61 -6.12 11.64
C LYS A 256 -19.67 -5.55 12.60
N LYS A 257 -19.50 -5.77 13.92
CA LYS A 257 -20.41 -5.25 14.95
C LYS A 257 -20.48 -3.74 14.92
N GLU A 258 -19.33 -3.07 14.80
CA GLU A 258 -19.27 -1.60 14.72
C GLU A 258 -20.07 -1.07 13.53
N VAL A 259 -19.84 -1.63 12.32
CA VAL A 259 -20.55 -1.22 11.10
C VAL A 259 -22.05 -1.51 11.22
N GLU A 260 -22.45 -2.68 11.73
CA GLU A 260 -23.86 -3.01 11.92
C GLU A 260 -24.54 -2.09 12.94
N SER A 261 -23.87 -1.71 14.01
CA SER A 261 -24.39 -0.75 15.00
C SER A 261 -24.54 0.64 14.40
N LEU A 262 -23.57 1.10 13.61
CA LEU A 262 -23.65 2.38 12.91
C LEU A 262 -24.81 2.40 11.91
N ILE A 263 -25.01 1.34 11.12
CA ILE A 263 -26.15 1.26 10.18
C ILE A 263 -27.48 1.26 10.95
N TYR A 264 -27.57 0.49 12.03
CA TYR A 264 -28.77 0.41 12.84
C TYR A 264 -29.18 1.78 13.41
N PHE A 265 -28.25 2.49 14.06
CA PHE A 265 -28.54 3.82 14.61
C PHE A 265 -28.75 4.88 13.53
N TYR A 266 -28.07 4.81 12.41
CA TYR A 266 -28.36 5.69 11.27
C TYR A 266 -29.82 5.61 10.82
N LEU A 267 -30.45 4.42 10.92
CA LEU A 267 -31.84 4.18 10.52
C LEU A 267 -32.84 4.47 11.61
N THR A 268 -32.47 4.38 12.90
CA THR A 268 -33.40 4.40 14.02
C THR A 268 -33.23 5.59 14.96
N ASP A 269 -32.00 6.14 15.11
CA ASP A 269 -31.70 7.15 16.14
C ASP A 269 -30.47 7.95 15.75
N ASN A 270 -30.70 9.17 15.25
CA ASN A 270 -29.61 10.05 14.78
C ASN A 270 -28.66 10.50 15.89
N GLU A 271 -29.15 10.73 17.12
CA GLU A 271 -28.30 11.17 18.23
C GLU A 271 -27.35 10.05 18.63
N LYS A 272 -27.85 8.83 18.79
CA LYS A 272 -27.02 7.65 19.07
C LYS A 272 -26.05 7.32 17.94
N PHE A 273 -26.41 7.59 16.68
CA PHE A 273 -25.50 7.43 15.56
C PHE A 273 -24.26 8.36 15.69
N GLU A 274 -24.51 9.64 16.01
CA GLU A 274 -23.43 10.62 16.16
C GLU A 274 -22.58 10.33 17.41
N ASP A 275 -23.22 9.93 18.51
CA ASP A 275 -22.52 9.63 19.78
C ASP A 275 -21.67 8.35 19.65
N LEU A 276 -22.19 7.32 18.99
CA LEU A 276 -21.41 6.13 18.70
C LEU A 276 -20.18 6.49 17.85
N PHE A 277 -20.34 7.32 16.82
CA PHE A 277 -19.24 7.76 15.99
C PHE A 277 -18.21 8.60 16.79
N LYS A 278 -18.64 9.51 17.65
CA LYS A 278 -17.74 10.27 18.55
C LYS A 278 -16.88 9.34 19.41
N ASN A 279 -17.51 8.31 20.01
CA ASN A 279 -16.80 7.33 20.82
C ASN A 279 -15.76 6.53 20.00
N ILE A 280 -16.11 6.12 18.78
CA ILE A 280 -15.19 5.43 17.86
C ILE A 280 -14.04 6.36 17.45
N SER A 281 -14.35 7.60 17.12
CA SER A 281 -13.36 8.61 16.69
C SER A 281 -12.38 8.99 17.78
N SER A 282 -12.85 9.17 19.01
CA SER A 282 -12.00 9.46 20.18
C SER A 282 -11.03 8.30 20.44
N ASN A 283 -11.49 7.06 20.38
CA ASN A 283 -10.65 5.88 20.55
C ASN A 283 -9.61 5.76 19.42
N ASN A 284 -9.92 6.18 18.21
CA ASN A 284 -9.05 6.12 17.04
C ASN A 284 -8.25 7.41 16.80
N LYS A 285 -8.38 8.43 17.67
CA LYS A 285 -7.71 9.76 17.54
C LYS A 285 -7.97 10.43 16.18
N ILE A 286 -9.19 10.32 15.67
CA ILE A 286 -9.61 10.99 14.43
C ILE A 286 -9.96 12.43 14.78
N GLU A 287 -9.15 13.40 14.32
CA GLU A 287 -9.38 14.82 14.53
C GLU A 287 -10.29 15.38 13.43
N ASN A 288 -11.25 16.22 13.83
CA ASN A 288 -12.08 16.99 12.89
C ASN A 288 -11.33 18.25 12.47
N SER A 289 -10.35 18.10 11.58
CA SER A 289 -9.52 19.22 11.07
C SER A 289 -10.27 20.16 10.10
N GLU A 290 -11.45 19.78 9.61
CA GLU A 290 -12.18 20.50 8.56
C GLU A 290 -13.44 21.21 9.07
N GLY A 291 -13.77 21.15 10.37
CA GLY A 291 -14.97 21.80 10.95
C GLY A 291 -16.30 21.29 10.39
N LYS A 292 -16.32 20.10 9.78
CA LYS A 292 -17.53 19.49 9.20
C LYS A 292 -18.50 19.03 10.30
N PRO A 293 -19.83 19.01 10.04
CA PRO A 293 -20.81 18.41 10.93
C PRO A 293 -20.44 16.95 11.26
N ILE A 294 -20.58 16.57 12.53
CA ILE A 294 -20.24 15.21 13.02
C ILE A 294 -20.97 14.15 12.22
N ARG A 295 -22.23 14.40 11.87
CA ARG A 295 -23.03 13.49 11.06
C ARG A 295 -22.43 13.22 9.69
N GLU A 296 -21.91 14.23 9.02
CA GLU A 296 -21.27 14.06 7.70
C GLU A 296 -19.99 13.24 7.81
N LEU A 297 -19.20 13.47 8.84
CA LEU A 297 -18.00 12.68 9.14
C LEU A 297 -18.35 11.21 9.43
N ALA A 298 -19.40 10.98 10.22
CA ALA A 298 -19.88 9.63 10.52
C ALA A 298 -20.36 8.89 9.27
N ILE A 299 -21.14 9.57 8.40
CA ILE A 299 -21.59 9.00 7.11
C ILE A 299 -20.41 8.69 6.20
N SER A 300 -19.43 9.60 6.11
CA SER A 300 -18.24 9.41 5.28
C SER A 300 -17.38 8.23 5.79
N SER A 301 -17.22 8.12 7.11
CA SER A 301 -16.50 7.01 7.75
C SER A 301 -17.20 5.67 7.51
N LEU A 302 -18.53 5.61 7.73
CA LEU A 302 -19.33 4.41 7.47
C LEU A 302 -19.27 4.00 5.99
N SER A 303 -19.36 4.97 5.07
CA SER A 303 -19.21 4.74 3.63
C SER A 303 -17.83 4.15 3.29
N GLY A 304 -16.77 4.73 3.82
CA GLY A 304 -15.41 4.22 3.63
C GLY A 304 -15.24 2.79 4.13
N LYS A 305 -15.80 2.47 5.31
CA LYS A 305 -15.78 1.09 5.86
C LYS A 305 -16.56 0.11 4.98
N LEU A 306 -17.76 0.47 4.53
CA LEU A 306 -18.58 -0.39 3.68
C LEU A 306 -17.93 -0.64 2.31
N ILE A 307 -17.27 0.36 1.73
CA ILE A 307 -16.49 0.19 0.49
C ILE A 307 -15.32 -0.77 0.71
N SER A 308 -14.55 -0.56 1.79
CA SER A 308 -13.47 -1.47 2.16
C SER A 308 -13.99 -2.90 2.36
N PHE A 309 -15.09 -3.07 3.10
CA PHE A 309 -15.70 -4.38 3.33
C PHE A 309 -16.22 -5.03 2.06
N ASN A 310 -16.76 -4.24 1.11
CA ASN A 310 -17.18 -4.76 -0.18
C ASN A 310 -16.02 -5.29 -1.03
N ALA A 311 -14.84 -4.67 -0.90
CA ALA A 311 -13.62 -5.18 -1.51
C ALA A 311 -13.08 -6.44 -0.80
N MET A 312 -13.27 -6.52 0.54
CA MET A 312 -12.77 -7.61 1.37
C MET A 312 -13.65 -8.86 1.35
N ASP A 313 -14.99 -8.70 1.42
CA ASP A 313 -15.95 -9.79 1.61
C ASP A 313 -17.31 -9.40 1.01
N LYS A 314 -17.52 -9.75 -0.25
CA LYS A 314 -18.78 -9.48 -0.98
C LYS A 314 -19.99 -10.22 -0.38
N ASP A 315 -19.75 -11.38 0.22
CA ASP A 315 -20.84 -12.17 0.83
C ASP A 315 -21.35 -11.50 2.10
N TYR A 316 -20.46 -10.91 2.88
CA TYR A 316 -20.87 -10.12 4.04
C TYR A 316 -21.70 -8.88 3.63
N ILE A 317 -21.29 -8.16 2.62
CA ILE A 317 -22.09 -7.03 2.08
C ILE A 317 -23.45 -7.52 1.56
N SER A 318 -23.52 -8.67 0.90
CA SER A 318 -24.79 -9.26 0.47
C SER A 318 -25.70 -9.60 1.65
N LYS A 319 -25.16 -10.04 2.79
CA LYS A 319 -25.91 -10.23 4.04
C LYS A 319 -26.42 -8.91 4.61
N LEU A 320 -25.60 -7.85 4.59
CA LEU A 320 -26.04 -6.51 5.02
C LEU A 320 -27.16 -5.97 4.13
N ARG A 321 -27.10 -6.16 2.81
CA ARG A 321 -28.17 -5.77 1.88
C ARG A 321 -29.48 -6.48 2.19
N LYS A 322 -29.44 -7.78 2.51
CA LYS A 322 -30.64 -8.54 2.92
C LYS A 322 -31.22 -8.04 4.25
N LYS A 323 -30.35 -7.64 5.18
CA LYS A 323 -30.75 -7.21 6.54
C LYS A 323 -31.27 -5.77 6.59
N TYR A 324 -30.65 -4.85 5.88
CA TYR A 324 -30.92 -3.41 5.98
C TYR A 324 -31.49 -2.79 4.69
N GLY A 325 -31.60 -3.55 3.62
CA GLY A 325 -32.10 -3.13 2.31
C GLY A 325 -30.98 -2.71 1.34
N ASN A 326 -31.18 -3.07 0.06
CA ASN A 326 -30.21 -2.76 -1.00
C ASN A 326 -29.96 -1.26 -1.13
N THR A 327 -31.04 -0.45 -1.14
CA THR A 327 -30.96 1.00 -1.34
C THR A 327 -30.06 1.67 -0.29
N ILE A 328 -30.18 1.27 0.98
CA ILE A 328 -29.41 1.84 2.08
C ILE A 328 -27.91 1.53 1.92
N ILE A 329 -27.59 0.26 1.71
CA ILE A 329 -26.17 -0.16 1.59
C ILE A 329 -25.52 0.44 0.33
N ASP A 330 -26.25 0.45 -0.80
CA ASP A 330 -25.73 1.01 -2.05
C ASP A 330 -25.59 2.54 -2.00
N MET A 331 -26.43 3.24 -1.25
CA MET A 331 -26.27 4.68 -0.99
C MET A 331 -24.92 4.99 -0.32
N PHE A 332 -24.53 4.22 0.69
CA PHE A 332 -23.23 4.40 1.35
C PHE A 332 -22.07 4.05 0.43
N ILE A 333 -22.16 2.96 -0.31
CA ILE A 333 -21.09 2.51 -1.22
C ILE A 333 -20.91 3.50 -2.38
N ARG A 334 -21.98 4.12 -2.90
CA ARG A 334 -21.92 5.08 -4.03
C ARG A 334 -21.54 6.49 -3.61
N LYS A 335 -21.83 6.94 -2.38
CA LYS A 335 -21.50 8.31 -1.91
C LYS A 335 -20.01 8.63 -1.88
N ALA A 336 -19.15 7.65 -1.72
CA ALA A 336 -17.72 7.87 -1.73
C ALA A 336 -17.09 7.92 -3.14
N VAL A 337 -17.90 7.72 -4.19
CA VAL A 337 -17.48 7.81 -5.60
C VAL A 337 -17.67 9.23 -6.18
N LYS A 338 -18.24 10.16 -5.43
CA LYS A 338 -18.33 11.59 -5.75
C LYS A 338 -17.35 12.37 -4.90
#